data_780f894907505c54f9d14f393d5d6167
#
_entry.id   780f894907505c54f9d14f393d5d6167
#
_cell.length_a   1.000
_cell.length_b   1.000
_cell.length_c   1.000
_cell.angle_alpha   90.00
_cell.angle_beta   90.00
_cell.angle_gamma   90.00
#
_symmetry.space_group_name_H-M   'P 1'
#
loop_
_entity.id
_entity.type
_entity.pdbx_description
1 polymer ?
#
loop_
_entity_poly.entity_id
_entity_poly.type
_entity_poly.pdbx_seq_one_letter_code
_entity_poly.pdbx_strand_id
1 'polypeptide(L)'
;QPYVDGARIGIEGWSYGGFMTSYALTHSDSFVMGISGGTVSDWRDYDTIYTERFMRTPQNNPEGYRKSSPRFNAADLHGALLLLHGTMDDNVHLQNTLQFTYALQKAGKPFELMLYPKSRHGVTDPDLNTHLRRGMLDFILEHLRPAGTAPTRPTGQ
;
A
#
# COMPACT_ATOMS: atom_id res chain seq x y z
N GLN A 1 -15.50 5.68 19.05
CA GLN A 1 -15.15 5.78 20.47
C GLN A 1 -14.72 7.21 20.78
N PRO A 2 -15.06 7.78 21.95
CA PRO A 2 -14.82 9.19 22.26
C PRO A 2 -13.32 9.56 22.39
N TYR A 3 -12.44 8.56 22.47
CA TYR A 3 -10.98 8.74 22.52
C TYR A 3 -10.30 8.60 21.16
N VAL A 4 -11.05 8.32 20.10
CA VAL A 4 -10.53 8.18 18.72
C VAL A 4 -10.73 9.49 17.97
N ASP A 5 -9.65 10.03 17.43
CA ASP A 5 -9.74 11.14 16.48
C ASP A 5 -10.03 10.58 15.07
N GLY A 6 -11.29 10.65 14.66
CA GLY A 6 -11.75 10.14 13.37
C GLY A 6 -11.13 10.86 12.16
N ALA A 7 -10.55 12.04 12.34
CA ALA A 7 -9.85 12.78 11.29
C ALA A 7 -8.40 12.33 11.09
N ARG A 8 -7.89 11.41 11.93
CA ARG A 8 -6.50 10.96 11.93
C ARG A 8 -6.39 9.44 12.06
N ILE A 9 -7.07 8.73 11.17
CA ILE A 9 -7.02 7.26 11.10
C ILE A 9 -6.16 6.88 9.89
N GLY A 10 -5.11 6.10 10.12
CA GLY A 10 -4.30 5.47 9.09
C GLY A 10 -4.55 3.97 9.02
N ILE A 11 -4.16 3.35 7.91
CA ILE A 11 -4.20 1.91 7.71
C ILE A 11 -2.85 1.43 7.21
N GLU A 12 -2.35 0.29 7.71
CA GLU A 12 -1.15 -0.33 7.17
C GLU A 12 -1.32 -1.82 6.97
N GLY A 13 -0.57 -2.39 6.03
CA GLY A 13 -0.53 -3.81 5.86
C GLY A 13 0.49 -4.27 4.83
N TRP A 14 0.84 -5.55 4.92
CA TRP A 14 1.78 -6.22 4.03
C TRP A 14 1.11 -7.38 3.31
N SER A 15 1.45 -7.62 2.03
CA SER A 15 0.89 -8.71 1.23
C SER A 15 -0.62 -8.55 1.03
N TYR A 16 -1.44 -9.49 1.52
CA TYR A 16 -2.89 -9.32 1.57
C TYR A 16 -3.29 -8.06 2.35
N GLY A 17 -2.58 -7.74 3.45
CA GLY A 17 -2.79 -6.49 4.18
C GLY A 17 -2.44 -5.26 3.33
N GLY A 18 -1.42 -5.36 2.47
CA GLY A 18 -1.10 -4.33 1.48
C GLY A 18 -2.22 -4.14 0.46
N PHE A 19 -2.78 -5.24 -0.05
CA PHE A 19 -3.99 -5.18 -0.87
C PHE A 19 -5.13 -4.48 -0.14
N MET A 20 -5.43 -4.88 1.10
CA MET A 20 -6.51 -4.27 1.89
C MET A 20 -6.30 -2.78 2.14
N THR A 21 -5.06 -2.36 2.39
CA THR A 21 -4.69 -0.95 2.52
C THR A 21 -4.96 -0.18 1.23
N SER A 22 -4.44 -0.66 0.11
CA SER A 22 -4.66 -0.04 -1.21
C SER A 22 -6.14 -0.03 -1.60
N TYR A 23 -6.85 -1.13 -1.31
CA TYR A 23 -8.28 -1.23 -1.54
C TYR A 23 -9.07 -0.23 -0.70
N ALA A 24 -8.79 -0.13 0.60
CA ALA A 24 -9.46 0.81 1.48
C ALA A 24 -9.30 2.26 1.02
N LEU A 25 -8.07 2.66 0.63
CA LEU A 25 -7.81 4.02 0.14
C LEU A 25 -8.41 4.32 -1.24
N THR A 26 -8.72 3.31 -2.05
CA THR A 26 -9.36 3.50 -3.36
C THR A 26 -10.89 3.30 -3.32
N HIS A 27 -11.48 2.95 -2.17
CA HIS A 27 -12.91 2.67 -2.05
C HIS A 27 -13.57 3.38 -0.85
N SER A 28 -12.80 4.11 -0.03
CA SER A 28 -13.30 4.79 1.17
C SER A 28 -12.43 6.01 1.48
N ASP A 29 -13.03 7.05 2.03
CA ASP A 29 -12.40 8.25 2.54
C ASP A 29 -12.16 8.21 4.07
N SER A 30 -12.39 7.04 4.69
CA SER A 30 -12.26 6.86 6.15
C SER A 30 -10.83 6.90 6.66
N PHE A 31 -9.83 6.78 5.76
CA PHE A 31 -8.42 6.77 6.12
C PHE A 31 -7.70 7.95 5.48
N VAL A 32 -6.94 8.71 6.28
CA VAL A 32 -6.17 9.85 5.79
C VAL A 32 -4.80 9.46 5.21
N MET A 33 -4.33 8.25 5.53
CA MET A 33 -3.08 7.70 4.99
C MET A 33 -3.10 6.18 4.99
N GLY A 34 -2.28 5.60 4.11
CA GLY A 34 -2.02 4.15 4.10
C GLY A 34 -0.59 3.79 3.75
N ILE A 35 -0.08 2.73 4.38
CA ILE A 35 1.20 2.11 4.06
C ILE A 35 0.92 0.72 3.52
N SER A 36 1.22 0.50 2.25
CA SER A 36 0.92 -0.73 1.53
C SER A 36 2.22 -1.40 1.08
N GLY A 37 2.57 -2.48 1.76
CA GLY A 37 3.78 -3.26 1.47
C GLY A 37 3.49 -4.55 0.70
N GLY A 38 4.32 -4.89 -0.29
CA GLY A 38 4.19 -6.13 -1.07
C GLY A 38 2.77 -6.35 -1.61
N THR A 39 2.15 -5.30 -2.10
CA THR A 39 0.70 -5.28 -2.40
C THR A 39 0.33 -6.07 -3.64
N VAL A 40 -0.76 -6.82 -3.58
CA VAL A 40 -1.50 -7.23 -4.78
C VAL A 40 -2.36 -6.05 -5.22
N SER A 41 -2.18 -5.57 -6.43
CA SER A 41 -2.99 -4.47 -6.99
C SER A 41 -4.07 -4.95 -7.95
N ASP A 42 -3.91 -6.17 -8.43
CA ASP A 42 -4.89 -6.87 -9.27
C ASP A 42 -4.75 -8.38 -9.07
N TRP A 43 -5.83 -9.03 -8.69
CA TRP A 43 -5.83 -10.46 -8.41
C TRP A 43 -5.58 -11.35 -9.62
N ARG A 44 -5.59 -10.80 -10.84
CA ARG A 44 -5.13 -11.50 -12.06
C ARG A 44 -3.62 -11.63 -12.12
N ASP A 45 -2.88 -10.83 -11.35
CA ASP A 45 -1.44 -10.82 -11.25
C ASP A 45 -0.94 -11.59 -10.00
N TYR A 46 -1.77 -12.48 -9.45
CA TYR A 46 -1.40 -13.40 -8.36
C TYR A 46 -1.72 -14.86 -8.74
N ASP A 47 -1.21 -15.83 -7.97
CA ASP A 47 -1.36 -17.24 -8.33
C ASP A 47 -2.84 -17.69 -8.34
N THR A 48 -3.13 -18.64 -9.24
CA THR A 48 -4.49 -19.11 -9.50
C THR A 48 -5.03 -19.99 -8.38
N ILE A 49 -4.15 -20.79 -7.72
CA ILE A 49 -4.56 -21.70 -6.66
C ILE A 49 -5.18 -20.92 -5.49
N TYR A 50 -4.55 -19.80 -5.12
CA TYR A 50 -5.08 -18.93 -4.09
C TYR A 50 -6.28 -18.13 -4.59
N THR A 51 -6.11 -17.44 -5.72
CA THR A 51 -7.07 -16.43 -6.18
C THR A 51 -8.39 -17.06 -6.63
N GLU A 52 -8.35 -18.08 -7.49
CA GLU A 52 -9.55 -18.66 -8.10
C GLU A 52 -10.41 -19.43 -7.09
N ARG A 53 -9.79 -19.89 -6.02
CA ARG A 53 -10.52 -20.51 -4.90
C ARG A 53 -11.58 -19.57 -4.30
N PHE A 54 -11.29 -18.28 -4.23
CA PHE A 54 -12.15 -17.27 -3.60
C PHE A 54 -12.93 -16.44 -4.62
N MET A 55 -12.33 -16.17 -5.78
CA MET A 55 -12.88 -15.26 -6.77
C MET A 55 -13.39 -15.94 -8.03
N ARG A 56 -13.23 -17.26 -8.16
CA ARG A 56 -13.40 -18.01 -9.43
C ARG A 56 -12.38 -17.52 -10.48
N THR A 57 -12.51 -17.99 -11.73
CA THR A 57 -11.63 -17.50 -12.81
C THR A 57 -11.98 -16.08 -13.23
N PRO A 58 -11.02 -15.31 -13.79
CA PRO A 58 -11.30 -13.97 -14.33
C PRO A 58 -12.40 -13.96 -15.39
N GLN A 59 -12.52 -15.03 -16.18
CA GLN A 59 -13.55 -15.18 -17.21
C GLN A 59 -14.95 -15.34 -16.60
N ASN A 60 -15.05 -16.03 -15.45
CA ASN A 60 -16.32 -16.30 -14.78
C ASN A 60 -16.74 -15.17 -13.81
N ASN A 61 -15.80 -14.27 -13.44
CA ASN A 61 -16.04 -13.17 -12.52
C ASN A 61 -15.29 -11.88 -12.90
N PRO A 62 -15.39 -11.41 -14.17
CA PRO A 62 -14.59 -10.26 -14.63
C PRO A 62 -14.86 -8.99 -13.82
N GLU A 63 -16.11 -8.77 -13.42
CA GLU A 63 -16.49 -7.61 -12.62
C GLU A 63 -15.94 -7.66 -11.17
N GLY A 64 -15.89 -8.85 -10.56
CA GLY A 64 -15.28 -9.01 -9.24
C GLY A 64 -13.81 -8.64 -9.25
N TYR A 65 -13.06 -9.13 -10.23
CA TYR A 65 -11.65 -8.79 -10.42
C TYR A 65 -11.43 -7.29 -10.67
N ARG A 66 -12.28 -6.67 -11.50
CA ARG A 66 -12.18 -5.24 -11.78
C ARG A 66 -12.51 -4.38 -10.57
N LYS A 67 -13.63 -4.66 -9.90
CA LYS A 67 -14.11 -3.88 -8.76
C LYS A 67 -13.20 -4.01 -7.54
N SER A 68 -12.59 -5.17 -7.31
CA SER A 68 -11.67 -5.37 -6.19
C SER A 68 -10.26 -4.84 -6.45
N SER A 69 -9.91 -4.45 -7.68
CA SER A 69 -8.55 -4.06 -8.03
C SER A 69 -8.26 -2.59 -7.68
N PRO A 70 -7.33 -2.29 -6.74
CA PRO A 70 -6.86 -0.92 -6.52
C PRO A 70 -6.33 -0.25 -7.78
N ARG A 71 -5.67 -1.02 -8.67
CA ARG A 71 -5.15 -0.52 -9.94
C ARG A 71 -6.26 0.06 -10.84
N PHE A 72 -7.41 -0.59 -10.94
CA PHE A 72 -8.53 -0.10 -11.76
C PHE A 72 -9.30 1.04 -11.10
N ASN A 73 -9.16 1.20 -9.81
CA ASN A 73 -9.79 2.26 -9.02
C ASN A 73 -8.78 3.33 -8.54
N ALA A 74 -7.62 3.42 -9.21
CA ALA A 74 -6.55 4.35 -8.84
C ALA A 74 -6.99 5.83 -8.86
N ALA A 75 -7.95 6.19 -9.71
CA ALA A 75 -8.50 7.54 -9.78
C ALA A 75 -9.28 7.94 -8.51
N ASP A 76 -9.75 6.96 -7.76
CA ASP A 76 -10.52 7.16 -6.53
C ASP A 76 -9.64 7.14 -5.28
N LEU A 77 -8.31 7.17 -5.42
CA LEU A 77 -7.39 7.20 -4.27
C LEU A 77 -7.68 8.42 -3.39
N HIS A 78 -7.90 8.17 -2.11
CA HIS A 78 -8.03 9.15 -1.03
C HIS A 78 -6.84 9.03 -0.06
N GLY A 79 -6.46 10.16 0.55
CA GLY A 79 -5.37 10.20 1.53
C GLY A 79 -3.97 10.01 0.93
N ALA A 80 -2.98 10.00 1.80
CA ALA A 80 -1.60 9.78 1.43
C ALA A 80 -1.29 8.28 1.31
N LEU A 81 -0.50 7.88 0.32
CA LEU A 81 -0.14 6.48 0.08
C LEU A 81 1.36 6.31 0.01
N LEU A 82 1.90 5.43 0.85
CA LEU A 82 3.27 4.91 0.76
C LEU A 82 3.23 3.45 0.28
N LEU A 83 3.91 3.19 -0.84
CA LEU A 83 4.09 1.85 -1.40
C LEU A 83 5.50 1.35 -1.07
N LEU A 84 5.59 0.12 -0.58
CA LEU A 84 6.84 -0.54 -0.22
C LEU A 84 6.93 -1.89 -0.93
N HIS A 85 8.08 -2.23 -1.58
CA HIS A 85 8.20 -3.51 -2.27
C HIS A 85 9.65 -3.99 -2.37
N GLY A 86 9.87 -5.29 -2.17
CA GLY A 86 11.15 -5.95 -2.47
C GLY A 86 11.30 -6.20 -3.97
N THR A 87 12.45 -5.84 -4.57
CA THR A 87 12.61 -5.98 -6.03
C THR A 87 12.76 -7.42 -6.51
N MET A 88 13.03 -8.36 -5.60
CA MET A 88 13.13 -9.80 -5.87
C MET A 88 11.96 -10.59 -5.26
N ASP A 89 10.82 -9.93 -5.06
CA ASP A 89 9.62 -10.58 -4.54
C ASP A 89 9.13 -11.63 -5.53
N ASP A 90 9.24 -12.89 -5.14
CA ASP A 90 8.87 -14.08 -5.91
C ASP A 90 7.51 -14.66 -5.50
N ASN A 91 6.82 -13.99 -4.58
CA ASN A 91 5.46 -14.30 -4.16
C ASN A 91 4.48 -13.30 -4.78
N VAL A 92 4.50 -12.05 -4.32
CA VAL A 92 3.77 -10.96 -4.97
C VAL A 92 4.73 -10.19 -5.86
N HIS A 93 4.73 -10.45 -7.14
CA HIS A 93 5.67 -9.85 -8.08
C HIS A 93 5.60 -8.33 -8.06
N LEU A 94 6.77 -7.66 -8.11
CA LEU A 94 6.91 -6.20 -8.16
C LEU A 94 6.03 -5.55 -9.24
N GLN A 95 5.70 -6.29 -10.29
CA GLN A 95 4.76 -5.90 -11.33
C GLN A 95 3.45 -5.32 -10.78
N ASN A 96 2.91 -5.90 -9.69
CA ASN A 96 1.71 -5.39 -9.05
C ASN A 96 1.86 -3.92 -8.63
N THR A 97 2.95 -3.60 -7.94
CA THR A 97 3.22 -2.21 -7.52
C THR A 97 3.48 -1.30 -8.72
N LEU A 98 4.29 -1.73 -9.70
CA LEU A 98 4.60 -0.90 -10.88
C LEU A 98 3.36 -0.60 -11.73
N GLN A 99 2.45 -1.54 -11.89
CA GLN A 99 1.20 -1.30 -12.62
C GLN A 99 0.26 -0.37 -11.83
N PHE A 100 0.24 -0.48 -10.51
CA PHE A 100 -0.56 0.41 -9.68
C PHE A 100 0.01 1.83 -9.70
N THR A 101 1.33 2.01 -9.55
CA THR A 101 1.97 3.34 -9.66
C THR A 101 1.71 3.98 -11.01
N TYR A 102 1.77 3.21 -12.11
CA TYR A 102 1.42 3.71 -13.43
C TYR A 102 -0.03 4.21 -13.50
N ALA A 103 -0.98 3.45 -12.94
CA ALA A 103 -2.38 3.84 -12.90
C ALA A 103 -2.60 5.12 -12.06
N LEU A 104 -1.92 5.24 -10.90
CA LEU A 104 -1.94 6.45 -10.07
C LEU A 104 -1.39 7.66 -10.80
N GLN A 105 -0.25 7.52 -11.50
CA GLN A 105 0.34 8.59 -12.31
C GLN A 105 -0.63 9.05 -13.42
N LYS A 106 -1.25 8.11 -14.12
CA LYS A 106 -2.25 8.40 -15.15
C LYS A 106 -3.47 9.14 -14.59
N ALA A 107 -3.84 8.86 -13.36
CA ALA A 107 -4.93 9.50 -12.64
C ALA A 107 -4.52 10.83 -11.97
N GLY A 108 -3.24 11.23 -12.04
CA GLY A 108 -2.73 12.43 -11.38
C GLY A 108 -2.74 12.36 -9.85
N LYS A 109 -2.71 11.14 -9.29
CA LYS A 109 -2.72 10.92 -7.83
C LYS A 109 -1.29 10.86 -7.28
N PRO A 110 -0.96 11.65 -6.25
CA PRO A 110 0.34 11.58 -5.60
C PRO A 110 0.47 10.30 -4.77
N PHE A 111 1.68 9.79 -4.67
CA PHE A 111 2.04 8.65 -3.82
C PHE A 111 3.54 8.69 -3.54
N GLU A 112 3.98 7.99 -2.51
CA GLU A 112 5.39 7.70 -2.25
C GLU A 112 5.69 6.23 -2.58
N LEU A 113 6.90 5.95 -3.04
CA LEU A 113 7.36 4.61 -3.37
C LEU A 113 8.77 4.40 -2.84
N MET A 114 8.95 3.32 -2.07
CA MET A 114 10.28 2.83 -1.68
C MET A 114 10.46 1.39 -2.12
N LEU A 115 11.46 1.16 -2.96
CA LEU A 115 11.86 -0.16 -3.39
C LEU A 115 13.07 -0.64 -2.57
N TYR A 116 13.05 -1.92 -2.22
CA TYR A 116 14.14 -2.58 -1.50
C TYR A 116 14.86 -3.57 -2.41
N PRO A 117 15.98 -3.15 -3.05
CA PRO A 117 16.78 -4.03 -3.90
C PRO A 117 17.23 -5.29 -3.15
N LYS A 118 17.25 -6.43 -3.85
CA LYS A 118 17.61 -7.75 -3.33
C LYS A 118 16.69 -8.30 -2.22
N SER A 119 15.69 -7.55 -1.77
CA SER A 119 14.69 -8.07 -0.84
C SER A 119 13.60 -8.83 -1.59
N ARG A 120 13.17 -9.95 -1.00
CA ARG A 120 12.05 -10.76 -1.45
C ARG A 120 10.73 -10.24 -0.88
N HIS A 121 9.76 -11.14 -0.62
CA HIS A 121 8.45 -10.77 -0.06
C HIS A 121 8.52 -10.12 1.33
N GLY A 122 9.60 -10.34 2.07
CA GLY A 122 9.94 -9.65 3.31
C GLY A 122 11.30 -8.96 3.22
N VAL A 123 11.42 -7.80 3.85
CA VAL A 123 12.70 -7.10 4.02
C VAL A 123 13.37 -7.64 5.28
N THR A 124 14.20 -8.68 5.13
CA THR A 124 14.76 -9.44 6.25
C THR A 124 16.18 -9.01 6.65
N ASP A 125 16.88 -8.30 5.78
CA ASP A 125 18.18 -7.69 6.13
C ASP A 125 17.99 -6.69 7.26
N PRO A 126 18.76 -6.75 8.37
CA PRO A 126 18.54 -5.93 9.56
C PRO A 126 18.64 -4.43 9.30
N ASP A 127 19.59 -4.00 8.48
CA ASP A 127 19.79 -2.58 8.17
C ASP A 127 18.65 -2.06 7.28
N LEU A 128 18.29 -2.83 6.26
CA LEU A 128 17.16 -2.50 5.39
C LEU A 128 15.82 -2.54 6.13
N ASN A 129 15.62 -3.46 7.07
CA ASN A 129 14.42 -3.51 7.90
C ASN A 129 14.35 -2.28 8.82
N THR A 130 15.47 -1.87 9.41
CA THR A 130 15.55 -0.64 10.21
C THR A 130 15.22 0.58 9.36
N HIS A 131 15.75 0.68 8.14
CA HIS A 131 15.43 1.74 7.19
C HIS A 131 13.93 1.76 6.85
N LEU A 132 13.36 0.58 6.55
CA LEU A 132 11.93 0.42 6.26
C LEU A 132 11.06 0.92 7.42
N ARG A 133 11.36 0.47 8.65
CA ARG A 133 10.58 0.87 9.85
C ARG A 133 10.67 2.36 10.13
N ARG A 134 11.84 2.97 9.93
CA ARG A 134 12.01 4.42 10.06
C ARG A 134 11.18 5.17 9.02
N GLY A 135 11.26 4.77 7.75
CA GLY A 135 10.46 5.40 6.69
C GLY A 135 8.94 5.29 6.95
N MET A 136 8.48 4.12 7.42
CA MET A 136 7.08 3.97 7.83
C MET A 136 6.71 4.91 8.97
N LEU A 137 7.55 5.01 10.01
CA LEU A 137 7.32 5.89 11.16
C LEU A 137 7.29 7.36 10.74
N ASP A 138 8.24 7.78 9.90
CA ASP A 138 8.30 9.16 9.40
C ASP A 138 7.02 9.50 8.62
N PHE A 139 6.56 8.62 7.74
CA PHE A 139 5.31 8.77 6.99
C PHE A 139 4.08 8.86 7.91
N ILE A 140 3.99 8.00 8.95
CA ILE A 140 2.92 8.07 9.95
C ILE A 140 2.94 9.41 10.69
N LEU A 141 4.12 9.84 11.14
CA LEU A 141 4.26 11.11 11.86
C LEU A 141 3.95 12.31 10.98
N GLU A 142 4.24 12.26 9.70
CA GLU A 142 3.90 13.32 8.76
C GLU A 142 2.39 13.47 8.57
N HIS A 143 1.68 12.35 8.39
CA HIS A 143 0.27 12.37 8.00
C HIS A 143 -0.73 12.23 9.16
N LEU A 144 -0.31 11.70 10.32
CA LEU A 144 -1.17 11.55 11.50
C LEU A 144 -0.84 12.51 12.66
N ARG A 145 0.10 13.44 12.46
CA ARG A 145 0.43 14.41 13.52
C ARG A 145 -0.72 15.38 13.74
N PRO A 146 -1.02 15.75 14.99
CA PRO A 146 -1.98 16.80 15.28
C PRO A 146 -1.55 18.14 14.65
N ALA A 147 -2.51 18.89 14.12
CA ALA A 147 -2.24 20.23 13.62
C ALA A 147 -1.59 21.11 14.71
N GLY A 148 -0.50 21.82 14.37
CA GLY A 148 0.21 22.71 15.31
C GLY A 148 1.38 22.08 16.07
N THR A 149 1.67 20.80 15.93
CA THR A 149 2.89 20.20 16.49
C THR A 149 4.06 20.33 15.48
N ALA A 150 5.12 21.06 15.86
CA ALA A 150 6.30 21.20 15.04
C ALA A 150 7.01 19.86 14.79
N PRO A 151 7.63 19.62 13.62
CA PRO A 151 8.41 18.43 13.38
C PRO A 151 9.64 18.42 14.30
N THR A 152 9.67 17.53 15.27
CA THR A 152 10.92 17.16 15.92
C THR A 152 11.66 16.16 15.03
N ARG A 153 12.36 16.63 14.00
CA ARG A 153 13.42 15.81 13.41
C ARG A 153 14.48 15.61 14.50
N PRO A 154 14.83 14.40 14.88
CA PRO A 154 16.09 14.18 15.55
C PRO A 154 17.16 14.63 14.55
N THR A 155 17.92 15.67 14.90
CA THR A 155 19.18 15.98 14.21
C THR A 155 20.09 14.79 14.48
N GLY A 156 20.06 13.80 13.57
CA GLY A 156 20.95 12.69 13.60
C GLY A 156 22.37 13.17 13.25
N GLN A 157 23.25 13.02 14.18
CA GLN A 157 24.70 12.89 13.92
C GLN A 157 24.95 11.53 13.30
#